data_65bacdbc60235e48b00a2a11ecfc9df8
#
_entry.id   65bacdbc60235e48b00a2a11ecfc9df8
#
_cell.length_a   1.000
_cell.length_b   1.000
_cell.length_c   1.000
_cell.angle_alpha   90.00
_cell.angle_beta   90.00
_cell.angle_gamma   90.00
#
_symmetry.space_group_name_H-M   'P 1'
#
loop_
_entity.id
_entity.type
_entity.pdbx_description
1 polymer ?
#
loop_
_entity_poly.entity_id
_entity_poly.type
_entity_poly.pdbx_seq_one_letter_code
_entity_poly.pdbx_strand_id
1 'polypeptide(L)'
;MKKIVYIILICIIIAGIIIIPTIGLNADLIYSKNVEIDVYLGKTFNMNDMENLVNEVFPDEKNIIQQIEVFGDMVAITIPDTRTEEELDSKVEELTANEKYELEITSDDVQITHNPKVRLSSVVIPYALWIGISAALILVYVAIRYRKLGVVKTLLTYIISIVAVELLLLSI
;
A
#
# COMPACT_ATOMS: atom_id res chain seq x y z
N MET A 1 6.35 -17.22 -34.86
CA MET A 1 5.84 -17.11 -33.46
C MET A 1 6.88 -16.69 -32.43
N LYS A 2 8.05 -17.33 -32.27
CA LYS A 2 9.06 -16.99 -31.25
C LYS A 2 9.54 -15.53 -31.28
N LYS A 3 9.79 -14.95 -32.47
CA LYS A 3 10.25 -13.56 -32.60
C LYS A 3 9.19 -12.54 -32.15
N ILE A 4 7.92 -12.81 -32.38
CA ILE A 4 6.81 -11.93 -31.98
C ILE A 4 6.71 -11.86 -30.44
N VAL A 5 6.84 -12.99 -29.75
CA VAL A 5 6.82 -13.04 -28.28
C VAL A 5 7.95 -12.20 -27.68
N TYR A 6 9.17 -12.28 -28.22
CA TYR A 6 10.29 -11.46 -27.75
C TYR A 6 10.04 -9.96 -27.98
N ILE A 7 9.45 -9.59 -29.12
CA ILE A 7 9.11 -8.18 -29.40
C ILE A 7 8.09 -7.68 -28.38
N ILE A 8 7.04 -8.45 -28.10
CA ILE A 8 6.02 -8.09 -27.10
C ILE A 8 6.66 -7.91 -25.71
N LEU A 9 7.51 -8.85 -25.26
CA LEU A 9 8.20 -8.76 -23.97
C LEU A 9 9.09 -7.51 -23.89
N ILE A 10 9.84 -7.20 -24.94
CA ILE A 10 10.68 -5.99 -24.98
C ILE A 10 9.81 -4.73 -24.92
N CYS A 11 8.69 -4.69 -25.63
CA CYS A 11 7.77 -3.55 -25.57
C CYS A 11 7.20 -3.34 -24.16
N ILE A 12 6.84 -4.42 -23.44
CA ILE A 12 6.36 -4.35 -22.06
C ILE A 12 7.45 -3.80 -21.14
N ILE A 13 8.69 -4.27 -21.26
CA ILE A 13 9.81 -3.78 -20.45
C ILE A 13 10.06 -2.29 -20.70
N ILE A 14 10.09 -1.86 -21.96
CA ILE A 14 10.28 -0.45 -22.33
C ILE A 14 9.13 0.40 -21.77
N ALA A 15 7.89 -0.05 -21.94
CA ALA A 15 6.73 0.65 -21.40
C ALA A 15 6.82 0.79 -19.86
N GLY A 16 7.17 -0.27 -19.12
CA GLY A 16 7.34 -0.22 -17.67
C GLY A 16 8.46 0.72 -17.22
N ILE A 17 9.61 0.73 -17.91
CA ILE A 17 10.72 1.64 -17.62
C ILE A 17 10.32 3.11 -17.82
N ILE A 18 9.41 3.40 -18.74
CA ILE A 18 8.92 4.76 -18.99
C ILE A 18 7.82 5.13 -18.00
N ILE A 19 6.86 4.25 -17.76
CA ILE A 19 5.67 4.50 -16.94
C ILE A 19 6.06 4.72 -15.47
N ILE A 20 6.89 3.86 -14.90
CA ILE A 20 7.27 3.94 -13.47
C ILE A 20 7.89 5.29 -13.08
N PRO A 21 8.88 5.85 -13.78
CA PRO A 21 9.44 7.15 -13.43
C PRO A 21 8.57 8.34 -13.81
N THR A 22 7.64 8.20 -14.80
CA THR A 22 6.78 9.31 -15.25
C THR A 22 5.50 9.45 -14.43
N ILE A 23 4.85 8.35 -14.10
CA ILE A 23 3.60 8.34 -13.30
C ILE A 23 3.93 8.22 -11.81
N GLY A 24 5.08 7.61 -11.46
CA GLY A 24 5.49 7.29 -10.10
C GLY A 24 4.79 6.02 -9.60
N LEU A 25 5.33 5.46 -8.53
CA LEU A 25 4.64 4.43 -7.76
C LEU A 25 3.66 5.18 -6.84
N ASN A 26 2.37 5.04 -7.07
CA ASN A 26 1.36 5.47 -6.11
C ASN A 26 1.51 4.61 -4.85
N ALA A 27 2.35 5.08 -3.93
CA ALA A 27 2.45 4.45 -2.63
C ALA A 27 1.09 4.59 -1.94
N ASP A 28 0.57 3.50 -1.42
CA ASP A 28 -0.65 3.52 -0.63
C ASP A 28 -0.48 4.48 0.57
N LEU A 29 -1.58 5.00 1.08
CA LEU A 29 -1.60 5.97 2.18
C LEU A 29 -0.76 5.48 3.37
N ILE A 30 -0.81 4.18 3.67
CA ILE A 30 -0.02 3.54 4.75
C ILE A 30 1.50 3.73 4.57
N TYR A 31 2.02 3.82 3.33
CA TYR A 31 3.44 4.00 3.04
C TYR A 31 3.83 5.46 2.80
N SER A 32 2.85 6.35 2.68
CA SER A 32 3.05 7.79 2.55
C SER A 32 3.17 8.43 3.94
N LYS A 33 3.50 9.71 4.00
CA LYS A 33 3.37 10.49 5.24
C LYS A 33 1.88 10.59 5.56
N ASN A 34 1.46 10.11 6.74
CA ASN A 34 0.07 10.08 7.13
C ASN A 34 -0.12 10.43 8.60
N VAL A 35 -1.34 10.78 8.95
CA VAL A 35 -1.80 10.94 10.32
C VAL A 35 -2.77 9.82 10.62
N GLU A 36 -2.57 9.15 11.72
CA GLU A 36 -3.46 8.14 12.27
C GLU A 36 -4.18 8.73 13.47
N ILE A 37 -5.50 8.71 13.41
CA ILE A 37 -6.40 9.20 14.44
C ILE A 37 -7.09 7.98 15.03
N ASP A 38 -6.68 7.59 16.22
CA ASP A 38 -7.27 6.50 16.97
C ASP A 38 -8.41 7.04 17.83
N VAL A 39 -9.61 6.50 17.63
CA VAL A 39 -10.82 6.89 18.36
C VAL A 39 -11.29 5.72 19.19
N TYR A 40 -11.34 5.89 20.49
CA TYR A 40 -11.85 4.93 21.45
C TYR A 40 -13.29 5.26 21.84
N LEU A 41 -14.23 4.38 21.49
CA LEU A 41 -15.67 4.61 21.69
C LEU A 41 -16.20 3.98 23.00
N GLY A 42 -15.45 3.07 23.60
CA GLY A 42 -15.87 2.37 24.83
C GLY A 42 -17.12 1.49 24.72
N LYS A 43 -17.70 1.41 23.52
CA LYS A 43 -18.89 0.61 23.20
C LYS A 43 -18.84 0.10 21.78
N THR A 44 -19.59 -0.96 21.50
CA THR A 44 -19.77 -1.43 20.14
C THR A 44 -20.53 -0.40 19.30
N PHE A 45 -20.07 -0.12 18.10
CA PHE A 45 -20.62 0.88 17.19
C PHE A 45 -20.85 0.30 15.80
N ASN A 46 -21.59 1.04 14.97
CA ASN A 46 -21.79 0.67 13.57
C ASN A 46 -20.70 1.29 12.70
N MET A 47 -19.91 0.47 12.01
CA MET A 47 -18.82 0.92 11.15
C MET A 47 -19.29 1.85 10.03
N ASN A 48 -20.49 1.63 9.48
CA ASN A 48 -21.05 2.49 8.44
C ASN A 48 -21.33 3.93 8.95
N ASP A 49 -21.72 4.09 10.21
CA ASP A 49 -21.95 5.40 10.81
C ASP A 49 -20.64 6.15 11.02
N MET A 50 -19.57 5.42 11.42
CA MET A 50 -18.23 5.96 11.50
C MET A 50 -17.69 6.37 10.13
N GLU A 51 -17.84 5.53 9.11
CA GLU A 51 -17.44 5.85 7.74
C GLU A 51 -18.15 7.10 7.21
N ASN A 52 -19.45 7.22 7.47
CA ASN A 52 -20.23 8.40 7.08
C ASN A 52 -19.76 9.65 7.79
N LEU A 53 -19.49 9.57 9.10
CA LEU A 53 -18.96 10.67 9.89
C LEU A 53 -17.59 11.13 9.37
N VAL A 54 -16.66 10.19 9.16
CA VAL A 54 -15.32 10.50 8.65
C VAL A 54 -15.38 11.12 7.25
N ASN A 55 -16.22 10.61 6.35
CA ASN A 55 -16.41 11.17 5.03
C ASN A 55 -17.07 12.57 5.05
N GLU A 56 -17.89 12.88 6.06
CA GLU A 56 -18.48 14.21 6.25
C GLU A 56 -17.42 15.22 6.75
N VAL A 57 -16.55 14.79 7.68
CA VAL A 57 -15.47 15.62 8.24
C VAL A 57 -14.28 15.77 7.28
N PHE A 58 -13.97 14.72 6.50
CA PHE A 58 -12.83 14.66 5.55
C PHE A 58 -13.30 14.34 4.13
N PRO A 59 -14.14 15.16 3.47
CA PRO A 59 -14.85 14.82 2.24
C PRO A 59 -13.95 14.65 1.01
N ASP A 60 -12.81 15.34 0.98
CA ASP A 60 -11.93 15.42 -0.21
C ASP A 60 -10.65 14.58 -0.07
N GLU A 61 -10.53 13.78 0.97
CA GLU A 61 -9.31 13.04 1.25
C GLU A 61 -9.47 11.54 1.08
N LYS A 62 -8.41 10.91 0.55
CA LYS A 62 -8.30 9.46 0.60
C LYS A 62 -8.08 9.06 2.06
N ASN A 63 -9.08 8.50 2.69
CA ASN A 63 -9.01 7.98 4.06
C ASN A 63 -9.02 6.45 4.06
N ILE A 64 -8.48 5.87 5.11
CA ILE A 64 -8.56 4.44 5.41
C ILE A 64 -9.11 4.33 6.83
N ILE A 65 -10.25 3.67 6.97
CA ILE A 65 -10.92 3.50 8.26
C ILE A 65 -10.89 2.02 8.59
N GLN A 66 -10.34 1.69 9.75
CA GLN A 66 -10.18 0.31 10.20
C GLN A 66 -10.67 0.15 11.62
N GLN A 67 -11.57 -0.80 11.83
CA GLN A 67 -11.92 -1.23 13.19
C GLN A 67 -10.81 -2.13 13.73
N ILE A 68 -10.36 -1.87 14.93
CA ILE A 68 -9.34 -2.68 15.59
C ILE A 68 -10.04 -3.88 16.23
N GLU A 69 -9.90 -5.07 15.61
CA GLU A 69 -10.62 -6.29 16.00
C GLU A 69 -10.36 -6.73 17.45
N VAL A 70 -9.19 -6.43 18.00
CA VAL A 70 -8.82 -6.78 19.38
C VAL A 70 -9.62 -5.97 20.40
N PHE A 71 -9.97 -4.73 20.03
CA PHE A 71 -10.77 -3.80 20.81
C PHE A 71 -11.95 -3.38 19.92
N GLY A 72 -13.02 -4.16 19.92
CA GLY A 72 -14.18 -3.94 19.04
C GLY A 72 -14.90 -2.58 19.21
N ASP A 73 -14.37 -1.74 20.08
CA ASP A 73 -14.78 -0.40 20.49
C ASP A 73 -13.80 0.71 20.04
N MET A 74 -12.81 0.39 19.21
CA MET A 74 -11.78 1.31 18.74
C MET A 74 -11.69 1.35 17.21
N VAL A 75 -11.51 2.56 16.66
CA VAL A 75 -11.32 2.80 15.21
C VAL A 75 -10.03 3.56 14.97
N ALA A 76 -9.25 3.11 14.00
CA ALA A 76 -8.12 3.83 13.45
C ALA A 76 -8.51 4.48 12.12
N ILE A 77 -8.37 5.79 12.04
CA ILE A 77 -8.64 6.61 10.85
C ILE A 77 -7.30 7.11 10.32
N THR A 78 -6.91 6.67 9.14
CA THR A 78 -5.65 7.13 8.51
C THR A 78 -5.97 8.12 7.40
N ILE A 79 -5.39 9.30 7.49
CA ILE A 79 -5.53 10.39 6.50
C ILE A 79 -4.15 10.88 6.02
N PRO A 80 -4.02 11.54 4.85
CA PRO A 80 -2.78 12.15 4.41
C PRO A 80 -2.32 13.25 5.37
N ASP A 81 -1.03 13.29 5.71
CA ASP A 81 -0.45 14.38 6.50
C ASP A 81 -0.14 15.59 5.60
N THR A 82 -1.19 16.30 5.21
CA THR A 82 -1.16 17.50 4.34
C THR A 82 -1.57 18.77 5.07
N ARG A 83 -2.09 18.66 6.29
CA ARG A 83 -2.67 19.73 7.09
C ARG A 83 -1.72 20.26 8.14
N THR A 84 -2.00 21.46 8.62
CA THR A 84 -1.36 22.01 9.83
C THR A 84 -1.96 21.38 11.08
N GLU A 85 -1.25 21.42 12.20
CA GLU A 85 -1.75 20.90 13.48
C GLU A 85 -3.06 21.61 13.87
N GLU A 86 -3.17 22.94 13.68
CA GLU A 86 -4.37 23.71 13.98
C GLU A 86 -5.60 23.29 13.17
N GLU A 87 -5.40 22.97 11.87
CA GLU A 87 -6.47 22.48 10.99
C GLU A 87 -6.89 21.06 11.38
N LEU A 88 -5.94 20.23 11.80
CA LEU A 88 -6.19 18.87 12.27
C LEU A 88 -7.00 18.88 13.59
N ASP A 89 -6.59 19.71 14.54
CA ASP A 89 -7.29 19.86 15.81
C ASP A 89 -8.74 20.35 15.59
N SER A 90 -8.94 21.34 14.70
CA SER A 90 -10.28 21.80 14.32
C SER A 90 -11.14 20.68 13.72
N LYS A 91 -10.56 19.79 12.91
CA LYS A 91 -11.27 18.64 12.32
C LYS A 91 -11.58 17.55 13.35
N VAL A 92 -10.70 17.35 14.31
CA VAL A 92 -10.96 16.45 15.43
C VAL A 92 -12.06 17.00 16.34
N GLU A 93 -12.10 18.32 16.57
CA GLU A 93 -13.22 18.95 17.28
C GLU A 93 -14.54 18.77 16.51
N GLU A 94 -14.55 18.93 15.17
CA GLU A 94 -15.72 18.69 14.34
C GLU A 94 -16.18 17.23 14.42
N LEU A 95 -15.24 16.27 14.49
CA LEU A 95 -15.50 14.85 14.63
C LEU A 95 -16.12 14.53 16.01
N THR A 96 -15.60 15.13 17.09
CA THR A 96 -16.08 14.92 18.47
C THR A 96 -17.40 15.65 18.75
N ALA A 97 -17.63 16.80 18.11
CA ALA A 97 -18.85 17.59 18.29
C ALA A 97 -20.07 17.07 17.48
N ASN A 98 -19.87 16.04 16.64
CA ASN A 98 -20.91 15.51 15.78
C ASN A 98 -21.83 14.52 16.51
N GLU A 99 -23.00 15.00 16.93
CA GLU A 99 -24.02 14.19 17.62
C GLU A 99 -24.92 13.37 16.67
N LYS A 100 -24.81 13.58 15.35
CA LYS A 100 -25.71 13.00 14.33
C LYS A 100 -25.73 11.48 14.33
N TYR A 101 -24.59 10.85 14.64
CA TYR A 101 -24.41 9.39 14.58
C TYR A 101 -24.44 8.71 15.96
N GLU A 102 -24.73 9.45 17.05
CA GLU A 102 -24.80 8.92 18.43
C GLU A 102 -23.52 8.18 18.89
N LEU A 103 -22.35 8.57 18.34
CA LEU A 103 -21.08 7.90 18.64
C LEU A 103 -20.46 8.34 19.98
N GLU A 104 -20.90 9.48 20.54
CA GLU A 104 -20.45 10.01 21.87
C GLU A 104 -18.92 10.05 22.04
N ILE A 105 -18.21 10.62 21.03
CA ILE A 105 -16.77 10.74 21.03
C ILE A 105 -16.37 11.96 21.86
N THR A 106 -15.45 11.80 22.81
CA THR A 106 -14.85 12.92 23.57
C THR A 106 -13.42 13.17 23.13
N SER A 107 -12.89 14.37 23.35
CA SER A 107 -11.52 14.70 22.97
C SER A 107 -10.47 13.83 23.68
N ASP A 108 -10.78 13.34 24.88
CA ASP A 108 -9.90 12.45 25.66
C ASP A 108 -9.84 11.03 25.07
N ASP A 109 -10.79 10.67 24.23
CA ASP A 109 -10.89 9.38 23.56
C ASP A 109 -10.17 9.35 22.19
N VAL A 110 -9.55 10.48 21.79
CA VAL A 110 -8.89 10.63 20.50
C VAL A 110 -7.38 10.74 20.69
N GLN A 111 -6.64 9.86 20.04
CA GLN A 111 -5.19 9.92 19.99
C GLN A 111 -4.72 10.18 18.55
N ILE A 112 -3.89 11.21 18.37
CA ILE A 112 -3.32 11.56 17.06
C ILE A 112 -1.87 11.11 17.00
N THR A 113 -1.52 10.36 15.96
CA THR A 113 -0.16 9.87 15.71
C THR A 113 0.30 10.28 14.32
N HIS A 114 1.41 11.01 14.22
CA HIS A 114 2.02 11.37 12.94
C HIS A 114 3.00 10.29 12.49
N ASN A 115 2.68 9.63 11.39
CA ASN A 115 3.50 8.58 10.82
C ASN A 115 4.39 9.15 9.69
N PRO A 116 5.72 9.06 9.80
CA PRO A 116 6.61 9.50 8.74
C PRO A 116 6.50 8.58 7.52
N LYS A 117 6.82 9.12 6.34
CA LYS A 117 6.87 8.31 5.12
C LYS A 117 7.76 7.07 5.29
N VAL A 118 7.19 5.90 5.06
CA VAL A 118 7.93 4.63 5.12
C VAL A 118 8.85 4.51 3.91
N ARG A 119 10.14 4.23 4.13
CA ARG A 119 11.06 3.96 3.04
C ARG A 119 10.80 2.55 2.51
N LEU A 120 10.52 2.41 1.22
CA LEU A 120 10.35 1.10 0.57
C LEU A 120 11.53 0.15 0.86
N SER A 121 12.75 0.69 0.98
CA SER A 121 13.92 -0.11 1.35
C SER A 121 13.79 -0.77 2.72
N SER A 122 13.17 -0.12 3.71
CA SER A 122 13.00 -0.70 5.05
C SER A 122 11.99 -1.86 5.06
N VAL A 123 11.06 -1.87 4.09
CA VAL A 123 10.10 -2.96 3.93
C VAL A 123 10.71 -4.12 3.14
N VAL A 124 11.47 -3.84 2.08
CA VAL A 124 11.96 -4.85 1.15
C VAL A 124 13.25 -5.55 1.64
N ILE A 125 14.19 -4.78 2.26
CA ILE A 125 15.49 -5.31 2.68
C ILE A 125 15.39 -6.55 3.59
N PRO A 126 14.51 -6.61 4.60
CA PRO A 126 14.40 -7.79 5.46
C PRO A 126 14.08 -9.09 4.70
N TYR A 127 13.36 -8.96 3.58
CA TYR A 127 12.95 -10.09 2.75
C TYR A 127 13.90 -10.37 1.58
N ALA A 128 14.82 -9.45 1.26
CA ALA A 128 15.70 -9.54 0.10
C ALA A 128 16.53 -10.83 0.08
N LEU A 129 17.00 -11.28 1.25
CA LEU A 129 17.76 -12.53 1.37
C LEU A 129 16.92 -13.74 0.99
N TRP A 130 15.69 -13.83 1.48
CA TRP A 130 14.79 -14.94 1.20
C TRP A 130 14.32 -14.94 -0.26
N ILE A 131 14.07 -13.77 -0.83
CA ILE A 131 13.77 -13.60 -2.25
C ILE A 131 14.96 -14.06 -3.10
N GLY A 132 16.18 -13.67 -2.70
CA GLY A 132 17.40 -14.08 -3.39
C GLY A 132 17.63 -15.60 -3.36
N ILE A 133 17.42 -16.24 -2.23
CA ILE A 133 17.53 -17.71 -2.08
C ILE A 133 16.48 -18.39 -2.96
N SER A 134 15.23 -17.95 -2.92
CA SER A 134 14.15 -18.52 -3.72
C SER A 134 14.42 -18.38 -5.22
N ALA A 135 14.85 -17.20 -5.65
CA ALA A 135 15.22 -16.97 -7.05
C ALA A 135 16.38 -17.88 -7.49
N ALA A 136 17.42 -18.04 -6.67
CA ALA A 136 18.55 -18.92 -6.97
C ALA A 136 18.10 -20.38 -7.11
N LEU A 137 17.27 -20.89 -6.23
CA LEU A 137 16.73 -22.25 -6.30
C LEU A 137 15.92 -22.48 -7.58
N ILE A 138 15.08 -21.52 -7.95
CA ILE A 138 14.29 -21.58 -9.19
C ILE A 138 15.22 -21.56 -10.41
N LEU A 139 16.24 -20.71 -10.44
CA LEU A 139 17.20 -20.65 -11.54
C LEU A 139 17.97 -21.98 -11.69
N VAL A 140 18.42 -22.58 -10.57
CA VAL A 140 19.07 -23.89 -10.58
C VAL A 140 18.13 -24.97 -11.11
N TYR A 141 16.88 -25.00 -10.64
CA TYR A 141 15.89 -25.95 -11.14
C TYR A 141 15.66 -25.80 -12.65
N VAL A 142 15.46 -24.57 -13.13
CA VAL A 142 15.27 -24.28 -14.56
C VAL A 142 16.49 -24.69 -15.39
N ALA A 143 17.71 -24.43 -14.90
CA ALA A 143 18.95 -24.82 -15.56
C ALA A 143 19.07 -26.36 -15.72
N ILE A 144 18.76 -27.11 -14.66
CA ILE A 144 18.80 -28.58 -14.70
C ILE A 144 17.69 -29.13 -15.61
N ARG A 145 16.47 -28.64 -15.45
CA ARG A 145 15.28 -29.15 -16.18
C ARG A 145 15.38 -28.93 -17.67
N TYR A 146 15.90 -27.77 -18.07
CA TYR A 146 15.92 -27.36 -19.49
C TYR A 146 17.33 -27.38 -20.11
N ARG A 147 18.29 -28.11 -19.51
CA ARG A 147 19.66 -28.20 -19.96
C ARG A 147 19.81 -28.59 -21.45
N LYS A 148 18.88 -29.40 -21.98
CA LYS A 148 18.88 -29.83 -23.40
C LYS A 148 18.50 -28.72 -24.38
N LEU A 149 17.81 -27.67 -23.93
CA LEU A 149 17.39 -26.53 -24.77
C LEU A 149 18.45 -25.42 -24.83
N GLY A 150 19.53 -25.55 -24.08
CA GLY A 150 20.57 -24.53 -23.90
C GLY A 150 20.30 -23.68 -22.66
N VAL A 151 21.07 -23.96 -21.62
CA VAL A 151 20.89 -23.35 -20.29
C VAL A 151 20.85 -21.82 -20.36
N VAL A 152 21.80 -21.19 -21.05
CA VAL A 152 21.89 -19.73 -21.14
C VAL A 152 20.64 -19.11 -21.79
N LYS A 153 20.16 -19.70 -22.88
CA LYS A 153 18.94 -19.19 -23.54
C LYS A 153 17.72 -19.33 -22.65
N THR A 154 17.59 -20.43 -21.94
CA THR A 154 16.46 -20.68 -21.05
C THR A 154 16.47 -19.73 -19.86
N LEU A 155 17.64 -19.53 -19.22
CA LEU A 155 17.78 -18.60 -18.11
C LEU A 155 17.51 -17.15 -18.50
N LEU A 156 18.05 -16.71 -19.66
CA LEU A 156 17.77 -15.36 -20.16
C LEU A 156 16.29 -15.16 -20.45
N THR A 157 15.63 -16.11 -21.09
CA THR A 157 14.19 -16.01 -21.36
C THR A 157 13.39 -15.94 -20.05
N TYR A 158 13.77 -16.73 -19.06
CA TYR A 158 13.11 -16.76 -17.76
C TYR A 158 13.27 -15.43 -17.01
N ILE A 159 14.49 -14.88 -16.92
CA ILE A 159 14.77 -13.59 -16.27
C ILE A 159 13.99 -12.46 -16.98
N ILE A 160 14.04 -12.40 -18.32
CA ILE A 160 13.31 -11.39 -19.09
C ILE A 160 11.80 -11.49 -18.83
N SER A 161 11.26 -12.71 -18.76
CA SER A 161 9.82 -12.90 -18.49
C SER A 161 9.42 -12.45 -17.09
N ILE A 162 10.22 -12.73 -16.07
CA ILE A 162 9.97 -12.26 -14.70
C ILE A 162 9.98 -10.73 -14.65
N VAL A 163 11.04 -10.11 -15.16
CA VAL A 163 11.15 -8.63 -15.18
C VAL A 163 9.97 -8.00 -15.91
N ALA A 164 9.54 -8.58 -17.05
CA ALA A 164 8.39 -8.06 -17.79
C ALA A 164 7.08 -8.15 -17.00
N VAL A 165 6.86 -9.27 -16.27
CA VAL A 165 5.67 -9.46 -15.44
C VAL A 165 5.69 -8.51 -14.22
N GLU A 166 6.83 -8.37 -13.54
CA GLU A 166 6.96 -7.46 -12.40
C GLU A 166 6.73 -6.01 -12.81
N LEU A 167 7.31 -5.56 -13.94
CA LEU A 167 7.09 -4.21 -14.46
C LEU A 167 5.61 -3.97 -14.84
N LEU A 168 4.95 -4.98 -15.38
CA LEU A 168 3.52 -4.89 -15.71
C LEU A 168 2.67 -4.78 -14.44
N LEU A 169 2.97 -5.56 -13.40
CA LEU A 169 2.27 -5.50 -12.12
C LEU A 169 2.47 -4.15 -11.40
N LEU A 170 3.67 -3.56 -11.51
CA LEU A 170 3.97 -2.25 -10.92
C LEU A 170 3.34 -1.08 -11.70
N SER A 171 2.88 -1.30 -12.94
CA SER A 171 2.28 -0.27 -13.80
C SER A 171 0.75 -0.20 -13.72
N ILE A 172 0.13 -1.12 -12.99
CA ILE A 172 -1.33 -1.16 -12.73
C ILE A 172 -1.62 -0.49 -11.39
#